data_605a24b1a5e8e121dc2b042f3ed6835b
#
_entry.id   605a24b1a5e8e121dc2b042f3ed6835b
#
_cell.length_a   1.000
_cell.length_b   1.000
_cell.length_c   1.000
_cell.angle_alpha   90.00
_cell.angle_beta   90.00
_cell.angle_gamma   90.00
#
_symmetry.space_group_name_H-M   'P 1'
#
loop_
_entity.id
_entity.type
_entity.pdbx_description
1 polymer ?
#
loop_
_entity_poly.entity_id
_entity_poly.type
_entity_poly.pdbx_seq_one_letter_code
_entity_poly.pdbx_strand_id
1 'polypeptide(L)'
;MKTQVWLISTVIGLTFVVSCKKKEDKPEPTPPPASEVEVLEGELRTEKTLDPAKKYLLKGQYIVREGGVLRIPAGTIIFGDRATKGTLIIDRGGKIFAEGTPEKPIIFTSKFGPGERDRGDWGGVIILGKAPVNQSNVTIEGISPPIEYGGSDPNDNSGVFKYVRIEFAGVPLTPNNEVNSLTLGGVGRGTEIHHVQVSYGGDDGFEWFGGTVDAKYLISYATWDDDFDVDFGYQGRVQFGLAIRDPFGADQSGSNGFECDNDAAGSTAQPFTMPVFSNITVLGPIDKRGAGRSANYQNAIHFRRSAGVSLFNSVIAGFPTGFRVDGSVTADHYRNGAAIVAHNVLLVDSGNVANRYKGTAGSTDSTAKAIWETLGADNQTIVDTNLAILAGYNPTNPMPFFRFIEGRAQPTFQLPAGSPLATGADFSHSKLSGGFFETVPFRGALSPSTDWTRGWSHFDPQNARY
;
A
#
# COMPACT_ATOMS: atom_id res chain seq x y z
N MET A 1 -41.17 49.74 -59.85
CA MET A 1 -41.87 48.56 -60.36
C MET A 1 -40.90 47.40 -60.32
N LYS A 2 -41.00 46.44 -59.39
CA LYS A 2 -40.14 45.28 -59.28
C LYS A 2 -40.92 44.02 -59.68
N THR A 3 -40.44 43.40 -60.73
CA THR A 3 -41.07 42.17 -61.29
C THR A 3 -40.46 40.97 -60.56
N GLN A 4 -41.28 40.17 -59.91
CA GLN A 4 -40.86 38.86 -59.32
C GLN A 4 -41.03 37.76 -60.36
N VAL A 5 -39.99 37.01 -60.60
CA VAL A 5 -39.99 35.80 -61.40
C VAL A 5 -40.07 34.58 -60.46
N TRP A 6 -41.08 33.74 -60.68
CA TRP A 6 -41.23 32.46 -59.96
C TRP A 6 -40.59 31.33 -60.77
N LEU A 7 -39.66 30.66 -60.16
CA LEU A 7 -39.05 29.41 -60.69
C LEU A 7 -39.79 28.24 -60.08
N ILE A 8 -40.43 27.44 -60.89
CA ILE A 8 -41.07 26.18 -60.55
C ILE A 8 -39.99 25.08 -60.67
N SER A 9 -39.60 24.45 -59.58
CA SER A 9 -38.74 23.27 -59.56
C SER A 9 -39.56 21.99 -59.48
N THR A 10 -39.51 21.20 -60.52
CA THR A 10 -40.13 19.89 -60.60
C THR A 10 -39.26 18.86 -59.87
N VAL A 11 -39.75 18.26 -58.76
CA VAL A 11 -39.08 17.18 -58.04
C VAL A 11 -39.49 15.86 -58.61
N ILE A 12 -38.58 15.16 -59.26
CA ILE A 12 -38.76 13.76 -59.70
C ILE A 12 -38.44 12.86 -58.50
N GLY A 13 -39.45 12.22 -57.93
CA GLY A 13 -39.30 11.22 -56.88
C GLY A 13 -38.82 9.88 -57.41
N LEU A 14 -37.60 9.50 -57.03
CA LEU A 14 -37.09 8.15 -57.23
C LEU A 14 -37.46 7.30 -55.99
N THR A 15 -38.40 6.39 -56.12
CA THR A 15 -38.73 5.40 -55.10
C THR A 15 -37.71 4.26 -55.12
N PHE A 16 -36.83 4.23 -54.12
CA PHE A 16 -36.00 3.07 -53.84
C PHE A 16 -36.80 2.02 -53.07
N VAL A 17 -37.07 0.89 -53.69
CA VAL A 17 -37.59 -0.29 -52.98
C VAL A 17 -36.44 -0.95 -52.26
N VAL A 18 -36.34 -0.74 -50.94
CA VAL A 18 -35.39 -1.46 -50.08
C VAL A 18 -36.00 -2.83 -49.74
N SER A 19 -35.47 -3.87 -50.35
CA SER A 19 -35.77 -5.25 -50.01
C SER A 19 -35.09 -5.59 -48.67
N CYS A 20 -35.84 -5.63 -47.58
CA CYS A 20 -35.37 -6.15 -46.30
C CYS A 20 -35.23 -7.68 -46.41
N LYS A 21 -33.99 -8.16 -46.60
CA LYS A 21 -33.65 -9.55 -46.27
C LYS A 21 -33.70 -9.69 -44.74
N LYS A 22 -34.62 -10.48 -44.19
CA LYS A 22 -34.61 -10.95 -42.83
C LYS A 22 -33.26 -11.62 -42.58
N LYS A 23 -32.42 -11.02 -41.71
CA LYS A 23 -31.32 -11.75 -41.09
C LYS A 23 -31.95 -12.83 -40.21
N GLU A 24 -31.58 -14.07 -40.41
CA GLU A 24 -31.82 -15.12 -39.43
C GLU A 24 -31.14 -14.72 -38.13
N ASP A 25 -31.92 -14.53 -37.07
CA ASP A 25 -31.46 -14.34 -35.74
C ASP A 25 -30.71 -15.60 -35.31
N LYS A 26 -29.37 -15.55 -35.35
CA LYS A 26 -28.56 -16.52 -34.61
C LYS A 26 -28.94 -16.36 -33.14
N PRO A 27 -29.25 -17.45 -32.42
CA PRO A 27 -29.48 -17.34 -30.98
C PRO A 27 -28.26 -16.67 -30.34
N GLU A 28 -28.48 -15.59 -29.56
CA GLU A 28 -27.45 -15.02 -28.76
C GLU A 28 -26.83 -16.14 -27.92
N PRO A 29 -25.49 -16.20 -27.83
CA PRO A 29 -24.83 -17.16 -26.94
C PRO A 29 -25.42 -16.94 -25.56
N THR A 30 -26.01 -17.96 -24.97
CA THR A 30 -26.44 -17.95 -23.57
C THR A 30 -25.27 -17.49 -22.74
N PRO A 31 -25.40 -16.41 -21.94
CA PRO A 31 -24.31 -15.99 -21.03
C PRO A 31 -23.96 -17.22 -20.19
N PRO A 32 -22.66 -17.46 -19.93
CA PRO A 32 -22.26 -18.55 -19.05
C PRO A 32 -23.02 -18.39 -17.74
N PRO A 33 -23.48 -19.51 -17.10
CA PRO A 33 -24.21 -19.44 -15.86
C PRO A 33 -23.42 -18.54 -14.89
N ALA A 34 -24.11 -17.55 -14.33
CA ALA A 34 -23.50 -16.66 -13.33
C ALA A 34 -22.87 -17.57 -12.28
N SER A 35 -21.54 -17.51 -12.14
CA SER A 35 -20.85 -18.27 -11.11
C SER A 35 -21.50 -17.87 -9.78
N GLU A 36 -22.04 -18.86 -9.06
CA GLU A 36 -22.73 -18.64 -7.79
C GLU A 36 -21.77 -17.92 -6.85
N VAL A 37 -22.10 -16.67 -6.49
CA VAL A 37 -21.28 -15.88 -5.56
C VAL A 37 -21.71 -16.27 -4.15
N GLU A 38 -20.82 -16.92 -3.42
CA GLU A 38 -21.04 -17.29 -2.02
C GLU A 38 -20.82 -16.10 -1.09
N VAL A 39 -21.77 -15.80 -0.20
CA VAL A 39 -21.66 -14.67 0.73
C VAL A 39 -20.88 -15.11 1.97
N LEU A 40 -19.92 -14.28 2.36
CA LEU A 40 -19.18 -14.36 3.63
C LEU A 40 -19.68 -13.22 4.52
N GLU A 41 -20.41 -13.57 5.59
CA GLU A 41 -20.95 -12.61 6.58
C GLU A 41 -21.04 -13.23 7.97
N GLY A 42 -21.06 -12.42 9.01
CA GLY A 42 -21.18 -12.85 10.40
C GLY A 42 -19.88 -13.43 10.97
N GLU A 43 -19.98 -14.50 11.76
CA GLU A 43 -18.85 -15.05 12.52
C GLU A 43 -18.48 -16.48 12.10
N LEU A 44 -17.18 -16.72 11.96
CA LEU A 44 -16.60 -18.06 11.77
C LEU A 44 -15.91 -18.52 13.06
N ARG A 45 -16.43 -19.59 13.68
CA ARG A 45 -15.91 -20.20 14.93
C ARG A 45 -15.37 -21.61 14.74
N THR A 46 -15.40 -22.10 13.51
CA THR A 46 -14.92 -23.43 13.10
C THR A 46 -13.95 -23.27 11.93
N GLU A 47 -13.53 -24.37 11.34
CA GLU A 47 -12.73 -24.32 10.12
C GLU A 47 -13.62 -24.17 8.88
N LYS A 48 -13.25 -23.26 7.97
CA LYS A 48 -13.84 -23.10 6.64
C LYS A 48 -12.74 -23.00 5.60
N THR A 49 -12.81 -23.84 4.59
CA THR A 49 -11.95 -23.76 3.40
C THR A 49 -12.78 -23.25 2.22
N LEU A 50 -12.31 -22.18 1.57
CA LEU A 50 -12.92 -21.66 0.37
C LEU A 50 -12.57 -22.53 -0.85
N ASP A 51 -13.43 -22.53 -1.85
CA ASP A 51 -13.21 -23.21 -3.13
C ASP A 51 -12.76 -22.19 -4.19
N PRO A 52 -11.54 -22.27 -4.74
CA PRO A 52 -11.06 -21.31 -5.72
C PRO A 52 -11.83 -21.32 -7.06
N ALA A 53 -12.68 -22.31 -7.30
CA ALA A 53 -13.58 -22.34 -8.44
C ALA A 53 -14.82 -21.43 -8.28
N LYS A 54 -15.08 -20.98 -7.04
CA LYS A 54 -16.18 -20.07 -6.69
C LYS A 54 -15.68 -18.64 -6.53
N LYS A 55 -16.60 -17.69 -6.58
CA LYS A 55 -16.39 -16.31 -6.18
C LYS A 55 -17.10 -16.03 -4.86
N TYR A 56 -16.54 -15.11 -4.07
CA TYR A 56 -17.05 -14.79 -2.74
C TYR A 56 -17.37 -13.30 -2.63
N LEU A 57 -18.34 -12.97 -1.76
CA LEU A 57 -18.71 -11.59 -1.46
C LEU A 57 -18.71 -11.37 0.05
N LEU A 58 -17.81 -10.50 0.52
CA LEU A 58 -17.81 -10.01 1.90
C LEU A 58 -18.96 -9.02 2.08
N LYS A 59 -19.87 -9.31 3.00
CA LYS A 59 -20.94 -8.42 3.43
C LYS A 59 -20.84 -8.11 4.90
N GLY A 60 -20.86 -6.80 5.24
CA GLY A 60 -20.62 -6.37 6.60
C GLY A 60 -19.30 -6.92 7.14
N GLN A 61 -19.23 -7.15 8.42
CA GLN A 61 -18.05 -7.74 9.06
C GLN A 61 -18.11 -9.26 9.01
N TYR A 62 -17.13 -9.89 8.35
CA TYR A 62 -16.92 -11.33 8.44
C TYR A 62 -15.76 -11.60 9.38
N ILE A 63 -16.06 -12.14 10.57
CA ILE A 63 -15.14 -12.20 11.70
C ILE A 63 -14.74 -13.66 11.95
N VAL A 64 -13.45 -13.97 11.82
CA VAL A 64 -12.88 -15.25 12.20
C VAL A 64 -12.52 -15.17 13.68
N ARG A 65 -13.36 -15.71 14.53
CA ARG A 65 -13.24 -15.66 15.99
C ARG A 65 -12.18 -16.62 16.53
N GLU A 66 -11.83 -16.48 17.79
CA GLU A 66 -10.93 -17.41 18.49
C GLU A 66 -11.34 -18.87 18.25
N GLY A 67 -10.37 -19.69 17.83
CA GLY A 67 -10.58 -21.09 17.44
C GLY A 67 -11.13 -21.29 16.03
N GLY A 68 -11.60 -20.23 15.35
CA GLY A 68 -11.97 -20.27 13.94
C GLY A 68 -10.74 -20.27 13.02
N VAL A 69 -10.86 -20.94 11.89
CA VAL A 69 -9.80 -21.03 10.86
C VAL A 69 -10.39 -20.78 9.49
N LEU A 70 -9.92 -19.74 8.80
CA LEU A 70 -10.28 -19.47 7.41
C LEU A 70 -9.13 -19.86 6.48
N ARG A 71 -9.36 -20.83 5.57
CA ARG A 71 -8.40 -21.22 4.53
C ARG A 71 -8.84 -20.69 3.18
N ILE A 72 -7.96 -19.95 2.55
CA ILE A 72 -8.17 -19.33 1.24
C ILE A 72 -7.11 -19.86 0.28
N PRO A 73 -7.47 -20.84 -0.57
CA PRO A 73 -6.52 -21.41 -1.53
C PRO A 73 -6.12 -20.43 -2.64
N ALA A 74 -5.00 -20.72 -3.28
CA ALA A 74 -4.46 -19.93 -4.38
C ALA A 74 -5.48 -19.74 -5.53
N GLY A 75 -5.57 -18.50 -6.04
CA GLY A 75 -6.45 -18.11 -7.12
C GLY A 75 -7.89 -17.78 -6.69
N THR A 76 -8.19 -17.81 -5.40
CA THR A 76 -9.52 -17.40 -4.88
C THR A 76 -9.72 -15.89 -5.09
N ILE A 77 -10.95 -15.53 -5.53
CA ILE A 77 -11.38 -14.14 -5.71
C ILE A 77 -12.49 -13.83 -4.72
N ILE A 78 -12.28 -12.75 -3.95
CA ILE A 78 -13.18 -12.29 -2.90
C ILE A 78 -13.52 -10.84 -3.17
N PHE A 79 -14.79 -10.56 -3.41
CA PHE A 79 -15.31 -9.21 -3.59
C PHE A 79 -15.72 -8.59 -2.25
N GLY A 80 -15.50 -7.30 -2.10
CA GLY A 80 -16.04 -6.53 -0.99
C GLY A 80 -17.30 -5.76 -1.40
N ASP A 81 -18.29 -5.69 -0.51
CA ASP A 81 -19.53 -4.95 -0.73
C ASP A 81 -19.46 -3.56 -0.09
N ARG A 82 -19.53 -2.51 -0.92
CA ARG A 82 -19.49 -1.11 -0.47
C ARG A 82 -20.71 -0.76 0.39
N ALA A 83 -21.89 -1.21 0.01
CA ALA A 83 -23.14 -0.84 0.69
C ALA A 83 -23.19 -1.32 2.15
N THR A 84 -22.59 -2.46 2.43
CA THR A 84 -22.52 -3.05 3.76
C THR A 84 -21.16 -2.90 4.41
N LYS A 85 -20.22 -2.18 3.76
CA LYS A 85 -18.84 -1.99 4.22
C LYS A 85 -18.14 -3.33 4.49
N GLY A 86 -18.18 -4.23 3.51
CA GLY A 86 -17.63 -5.59 3.62
C GLY A 86 -16.20 -5.57 4.15
N THR A 87 -15.93 -6.21 5.29
CA THR A 87 -14.61 -6.21 5.97
C THR A 87 -14.29 -7.62 6.46
N LEU A 88 -13.07 -8.10 6.21
CA LEU A 88 -12.57 -9.34 6.80
C LEU A 88 -11.80 -9.04 8.09
N ILE A 89 -12.19 -9.65 9.19
CA ILE A 89 -11.53 -9.46 10.48
C ILE A 89 -11.09 -10.83 11.04
N ILE A 90 -9.80 -10.98 11.30
CA ILE A 90 -9.25 -12.11 12.05
C ILE A 90 -9.08 -11.64 13.48
N ASP A 91 -9.93 -12.14 14.39
CA ASP A 91 -9.90 -11.82 15.81
C ASP A 91 -8.71 -12.49 16.52
N ARG A 92 -8.36 -12.03 17.72
CA ARG A 92 -7.32 -12.65 18.55
C ARG A 92 -7.60 -14.16 18.75
N GLY A 93 -6.66 -15.00 18.33
CA GLY A 93 -6.80 -16.46 18.39
C GLY A 93 -7.60 -17.09 17.25
N GLY A 94 -8.19 -16.28 16.36
CA GLY A 94 -8.61 -16.70 15.02
C GLY A 94 -7.40 -16.87 14.10
N LYS A 95 -7.55 -17.62 13.02
CA LYS A 95 -6.46 -17.86 12.07
C LYS A 95 -6.91 -17.71 10.62
N ILE A 96 -6.02 -17.15 9.81
CA ILE A 96 -6.16 -17.10 8.37
C ILE A 96 -4.99 -17.83 7.69
N PHE A 97 -5.29 -18.67 6.70
CA PHE A 97 -4.31 -19.24 5.81
C PHE A 97 -4.67 -18.82 4.38
N ALA A 98 -4.23 -17.64 3.99
CA ALA A 98 -4.35 -17.11 2.65
C ALA A 98 -3.05 -17.41 1.91
N GLU A 99 -3.01 -18.54 1.23
CA GLU A 99 -1.79 -19.09 0.64
C GLU A 99 -1.88 -19.06 -0.88
N GLY A 100 -1.73 -17.87 -1.45
CA GLY A 100 -1.58 -17.67 -2.89
C GLY A 100 -0.24 -18.20 -3.42
N THR A 101 -0.09 -18.15 -4.74
CA THR A 101 1.19 -18.44 -5.43
C THR A 101 1.49 -17.33 -6.44
N PRO A 102 2.74 -17.24 -6.96
CA PRO A 102 3.04 -16.26 -7.99
C PRO A 102 2.10 -16.32 -9.20
N GLU A 103 1.70 -17.51 -9.62
CA GLU A 103 0.85 -17.73 -10.79
C GLU A 103 -0.65 -17.61 -10.47
N LYS A 104 -1.01 -17.78 -9.20
CA LYS A 104 -2.39 -17.77 -8.72
C LYS A 104 -2.50 -17.00 -7.40
N PRO A 105 -2.30 -15.67 -7.42
CA PRO A 105 -2.50 -14.85 -6.23
C PRO A 105 -3.97 -14.91 -5.77
N ILE A 106 -4.17 -14.69 -4.49
CA ILE A 106 -5.50 -14.47 -3.91
C ILE A 106 -5.84 -12.98 -4.12
N ILE A 107 -7.09 -12.69 -4.49
CA ILE A 107 -7.50 -11.33 -4.83
C ILE A 107 -8.69 -10.93 -3.98
N PHE A 108 -8.50 -9.91 -3.15
CA PHE A 108 -9.57 -9.17 -2.51
C PHE A 108 -9.77 -7.87 -3.30
N THR A 109 -10.99 -7.62 -3.81
CA THR A 109 -11.22 -6.49 -4.70
C THR A 109 -12.66 -5.95 -4.60
N SER A 110 -12.92 -4.85 -5.28
CA SER A 110 -14.26 -4.27 -5.40
C SER A 110 -15.22 -5.20 -6.16
N LYS A 111 -16.48 -5.23 -5.74
CA LYS A 111 -17.54 -5.91 -6.48
C LYS A 111 -17.96 -5.22 -7.78
N PHE A 112 -17.54 -3.97 -7.97
CA PHE A 112 -17.85 -3.23 -9.20
C PHE A 112 -17.07 -3.74 -10.40
N GLY A 113 -17.59 -3.49 -11.59
CA GLY A 113 -16.97 -3.90 -12.84
C GLY A 113 -15.74 -3.09 -13.21
N PRO A 114 -14.99 -3.53 -14.26
CA PRO A 114 -13.89 -2.75 -14.80
C PRO A 114 -14.30 -1.33 -15.17
N GLY A 115 -13.50 -0.33 -14.77
CA GLY A 115 -13.76 1.09 -14.99
C GLY A 115 -14.76 1.74 -14.02
N GLU A 116 -15.38 0.97 -13.11
CA GLU A 116 -16.33 1.48 -12.12
C GLU A 116 -15.78 1.40 -10.68
N ARG A 117 -14.60 0.81 -10.50
CA ARG A 117 -13.96 0.61 -9.20
C ARG A 117 -13.28 1.88 -8.72
N ASP A 118 -13.38 2.13 -7.42
CA ASP A 118 -12.75 3.28 -6.79
C ASP A 118 -12.28 2.96 -5.37
N ARG A 119 -11.44 3.82 -4.82
CA ARG A 119 -10.99 3.79 -3.42
C ARG A 119 -12.19 3.71 -2.47
N GLY A 120 -12.08 2.94 -1.41
CA GLY A 120 -13.15 2.80 -0.44
C GLY A 120 -14.38 2.02 -0.94
N ASP A 121 -14.23 1.15 -1.91
CA ASP A 121 -15.34 0.30 -2.39
C ASP A 121 -15.69 -0.82 -1.39
N TRP A 122 -14.85 -1.06 -0.39
CA TRP A 122 -15.09 -2.02 0.70
C TRP A 122 -14.15 -1.71 1.88
N GLY A 123 -14.29 -2.44 3.00
CA GLY A 123 -13.53 -2.17 4.21
C GLY A 123 -12.03 -2.42 4.04
N GLY A 124 -11.64 -3.66 4.06
CA GLY A 124 -10.24 -4.08 4.04
C GLY A 124 -10.05 -5.39 4.78
N VAL A 125 -8.79 -5.72 5.06
CA VAL A 125 -8.41 -6.91 5.83
C VAL A 125 -7.77 -6.46 7.13
N ILE A 126 -8.30 -6.95 8.26
CA ILE A 126 -7.82 -6.65 9.61
C ILE A 126 -7.39 -7.96 10.27
N ILE A 127 -6.15 -8.03 10.74
CA ILE A 127 -5.62 -9.18 11.49
C ILE A 127 -5.23 -8.69 12.88
N LEU A 128 -5.83 -9.32 13.90
CA LEU A 128 -5.63 -8.98 15.30
C LEU A 128 -4.94 -10.15 16.03
N GLY A 129 -3.87 -9.85 16.74
CA GLY A 129 -3.06 -10.83 17.45
C GLY A 129 -2.94 -10.54 18.95
N LYS A 130 -2.16 -11.39 19.63
CA LYS A 130 -1.89 -11.36 21.07
C LYS A 130 -0.48 -10.89 21.42
N ALA A 131 0.25 -10.26 20.44
CA ALA A 131 1.57 -9.72 20.70
C ALA A 131 1.49 -8.37 21.44
N PRO A 132 2.60 -7.93 22.07
CA PRO A 132 2.61 -6.70 22.86
C PRO A 132 2.26 -5.45 22.06
N VAL A 133 1.52 -4.56 22.70
CA VAL A 133 1.23 -3.20 22.28
C VAL A 133 1.51 -2.26 23.45
N ASN A 134 1.72 -0.97 23.22
CA ASN A 134 2.07 -0.02 24.29
C ASN A 134 0.86 0.67 24.95
N GLN A 135 -0.34 0.32 24.52
CA GLN A 135 -1.59 0.83 25.09
C GLN A 135 -2.44 -0.34 25.62
N SER A 136 -3.32 -0.10 26.57
CA SER A 136 -4.26 -1.07 27.09
C SER A 136 -5.66 -0.87 26.52
N ASN A 137 -6.41 -1.96 26.36
CA ASN A 137 -7.81 -1.96 25.88
C ASN A 137 -7.96 -1.26 24.51
N VAL A 138 -6.98 -1.48 23.62
CA VAL A 138 -7.00 -0.90 22.30
C VAL A 138 -7.93 -1.66 21.36
N THR A 139 -8.58 -0.93 20.49
CA THR A 139 -9.49 -1.46 19.46
C THR A 139 -9.21 -0.74 18.15
N ILE A 140 -9.45 -1.41 17.03
CA ILE A 140 -9.41 -0.74 15.74
C ILE A 140 -10.66 0.14 15.61
N GLU A 141 -10.45 1.38 15.24
CA GLU A 141 -11.52 2.34 15.08
C GLU A 141 -12.51 1.95 13.96
N GLY A 142 -13.73 2.42 14.09
CA GLY A 142 -14.81 2.12 13.15
C GLY A 142 -15.38 0.69 13.22
N ILE A 143 -14.76 -0.26 13.91
CA ILE A 143 -15.30 -1.61 14.12
C ILE A 143 -16.36 -1.59 15.21
N SER A 144 -17.53 -2.11 14.91
CA SER A 144 -18.65 -2.19 15.87
C SER A 144 -19.34 -3.57 15.82
N PRO A 145 -19.44 -4.30 16.95
CA PRO A 145 -18.89 -3.93 18.27
C PRO A 145 -17.36 -3.87 18.27
N PRO A 146 -16.74 -3.09 19.17
CA PRO A 146 -15.28 -2.99 19.26
C PRO A 146 -14.65 -4.35 19.53
N ILE A 147 -13.53 -4.62 18.85
CA ILE A 147 -12.73 -5.84 19.02
C ILE A 147 -11.34 -5.43 19.49
N GLU A 148 -10.96 -5.90 20.68
CA GLU A 148 -9.65 -5.63 21.26
C GLU A 148 -8.55 -6.45 20.59
N TYR A 149 -7.33 -5.87 20.54
CA TYR A 149 -6.12 -6.57 20.12
C TYR A 149 -4.98 -6.39 21.12
N GLY A 150 -3.86 -7.06 20.84
CA GLY A 150 -2.69 -7.04 21.71
C GLY A 150 -2.77 -8.06 22.86
N GLY A 151 -1.66 -8.19 23.53
CA GLY A 151 -1.44 -9.15 24.63
C GLY A 151 0.01 -9.17 25.06
N SER A 152 0.54 -10.35 25.40
CA SER A 152 1.89 -10.52 25.93
C SER A 152 2.72 -11.59 25.20
N ASP A 153 2.20 -12.17 24.11
CA ASP A 153 2.92 -13.19 23.36
C ASP A 153 3.56 -12.62 22.08
N PRO A 154 4.86 -12.30 22.08
CA PRO A 154 5.52 -11.75 20.90
C PRO A 154 5.63 -12.77 19.75
N ASN A 155 5.36 -14.05 19.98
CA ASN A 155 5.39 -15.10 18.97
C ASN A 155 3.96 -15.56 18.59
N ASP A 156 2.93 -14.81 18.96
CA ASP A 156 1.57 -15.10 18.53
C ASP A 156 1.48 -15.35 17.04
N ASN A 157 0.59 -16.25 16.65
CA ASN A 157 0.47 -16.72 15.27
C ASN A 157 -0.98 -16.61 14.81
N SER A 158 -1.25 -15.69 13.91
CA SER A 158 -2.55 -15.51 13.25
C SER A 158 -2.66 -16.27 11.92
N GLY A 159 -1.61 -17.00 11.49
CA GLY A 159 -1.60 -17.86 10.30
C GLY A 159 -0.61 -17.41 9.22
N VAL A 160 -1.03 -17.50 7.96
CA VAL A 160 -0.21 -17.21 6.78
C VAL A 160 -0.98 -16.28 5.83
N PHE A 161 -0.31 -15.24 5.35
CA PHE A 161 -0.90 -14.26 4.42
C PHE A 161 0.13 -13.95 3.32
N LYS A 162 0.05 -14.64 2.19
CA LYS A 162 1.07 -14.55 1.13
C LYS A 162 0.49 -14.61 -0.28
N TYR A 163 1.15 -13.89 -1.19
CA TYR A 163 0.72 -13.70 -2.57
C TYR A 163 -0.73 -13.26 -2.64
N VAL A 164 -1.02 -12.16 -1.95
CA VAL A 164 -2.36 -11.58 -1.82
C VAL A 164 -2.37 -10.18 -2.42
N ARG A 165 -3.43 -9.86 -3.16
CA ARG A 165 -3.74 -8.50 -3.58
C ARG A 165 -4.98 -8.00 -2.86
N ILE A 166 -4.92 -6.79 -2.33
CA ILE A 166 -6.01 -6.05 -1.69
C ILE A 166 -6.21 -4.78 -2.52
N GLU A 167 -7.34 -4.68 -3.20
CA GLU A 167 -7.60 -3.62 -4.16
C GLU A 167 -8.86 -2.85 -3.78
N PHE A 168 -8.82 -1.50 -3.80
CA PHE A 168 -9.96 -0.60 -3.55
C PHE A 168 -10.59 -0.70 -2.15
N ALA A 169 -9.80 -1.09 -1.16
CA ALA A 169 -10.22 -1.07 0.23
C ALA A 169 -10.26 0.36 0.81
N GLY A 170 -10.56 0.52 2.09
CA GLY A 170 -10.48 1.81 2.78
C GLY A 170 -11.81 2.56 2.86
N VAL A 171 -12.94 1.84 2.99
CA VAL A 171 -14.24 2.51 3.14
C VAL A 171 -14.31 3.24 4.50
N PRO A 172 -14.80 4.48 4.55
CA PRO A 172 -15.10 5.13 5.82
C PRO A 172 -16.15 4.34 6.60
N LEU A 173 -15.78 3.77 7.74
CA LEU A 173 -16.71 3.09 8.63
C LEU A 173 -17.60 4.09 9.38
N THR A 174 -16.98 5.20 9.81
CA THR A 174 -17.66 6.41 10.32
C THR A 174 -16.93 7.64 9.74
N PRO A 175 -17.47 8.86 9.82
CA PRO A 175 -16.76 10.04 9.35
C PRO A 175 -15.37 10.18 10.01
N ASN A 176 -14.32 10.30 9.20
CA ASN A 176 -12.91 10.36 9.58
C ASN A 176 -12.41 9.11 10.36
N ASN A 177 -12.98 7.95 10.08
CA ASN A 177 -12.53 6.65 10.57
C ASN A 177 -12.62 5.67 9.42
N GLU A 178 -11.63 5.67 8.60
CA GLU A 178 -11.43 4.77 7.47
C GLU A 178 -10.78 3.47 7.96
N VAL A 179 -10.87 2.42 7.16
CA VAL A 179 -10.12 1.18 7.37
C VAL A 179 -8.97 1.16 6.38
N ASN A 180 -7.79 0.84 6.86
CA ASN A 180 -6.62 0.66 5.99
C ASN A 180 -6.79 -0.53 5.05
N SER A 181 -6.01 -0.59 4.01
CA SER A 181 -6.06 -1.74 3.10
C SER A 181 -5.70 -3.04 3.84
N LEU A 182 -4.57 -3.02 4.58
CA LEU A 182 -4.19 -4.10 5.50
C LEU A 182 -3.85 -3.52 6.88
N THR A 183 -4.67 -3.83 7.87
CA THR A 183 -4.47 -3.44 9.27
C THR A 183 -3.95 -4.62 10.10
N LEU A 184 -2.88 -4.42 10.87
CA LEU A 184 -2.22 -5.41 11.70
C LEU A 184 -2.16 -4.95 13.15
N GLY A 185 -3.14 -5.36 13.98
CA GLY A 185 -3.21 -4.98 15.40
C GLY A 185 -2.61 -6.03 16.33
N GLY A 186 -1.47 -5.76 16.98
CA GLY A 186 -0.83 -6.68 17.93
C GLY A 186 -0.49 -8.05 17.33
N VAL A 187 -0.16 -8.12 16.05
CA VAL A 187 0.16 -9.39 15.36
C VAL A 187 1.58 -9.84 15.74
N GLY A 188 1.71 -11.13 16.08
CA GLY A 188 2.97 -11.70 16.55
C GLY A 188 3.86 -12.27 15.43
N ARG A 189 5.15 -12.47 15.76
CA ARG A 189 6.19 -12.94 14.83
C ARG A 189 5.95 -14.37 14.32
N GLY A 190 5.09 -15.14 14.96
CA GLY A 190 4.67 -16.45 14.46
C GLY A 190 3.80 -16.39 13.20
N THR A 191 3.27 -15.23 12.84
CA THR A 191 2.47 -15.01 11.64
C THR A 191 3.39 -14.77 10.43
N GLU A 192 3.12 -15.45 9.30
CA GLU A 192 3.87 -15.31 8.06
C GLU A 192 3.18 -14.31 7.14
N ILE A 193 3.87 -13.20 6.78
CA ILE A 193 3.35 -12.19 5.86
C ILE A 193 4.41 -11.87 4.80
N HIS A 194 4.11 -12.16 3.53
CA HIS A 194 4.97 -11.76 2.43
C HIS A 194 4.24 -11.73 1.08
N HIS A 195 4.79 -10.97 0.13
CA HIS A 195 4.21 -10.79 -1.20
C HIS A 195 2.75 -10.34 -1.12
N VAL A 196 2.54 -9.19 -0.49
CA VAL A 196 1.24 -8.55 -0.37
C VAL A 196 1.25 -7.23 -1.12
N GLN A 197 0.28 -7.06 -2.01
CA GLN A 197 0.06 -5.80 -2.72
C GLN A 197 -1.24 -5.17 -2.24
N VAL A 198 -1.18 -3.90 -1.86
CA VAL A 198 -2.34 -3.04 -1.68
C VAL A 198 -2.40 -2.04 -2.83
N SER A 199 -3.60 -1.75 -3.33
CA SER A 199 -3.77 -0.86 -4.49
C SER A 199 -5.05 -0.04 -4.36
N TYR A 200 -4.93 1.28 -4.60
CA TYR A 200 -6.06 2.20 -4.54
C TYR A 200 -6.83 2.11 -3.21
N GLY A 201 -6.09 2.04 -2.10
CA GLY A 201 -6.68 2.17 -0.76
C GLY A 201 -7.28 3.57 -0.56
N GLY A 202 -8.37 3.64 0.18
CA GLY A 202 -9.04 4.90 0.58
C GLY A 202 -8.45 5.49 1.86
N ASP A 203 -7.47 4.84 2.44
CA ASP A 203 -6.68 5.21 3.59
C ASP A 203 -5.28 4.64 3.43
N ASP A 204 -4.59 4.23 4.51
CA ASP A 204 -3.25 3.69 4.44
C ASP A 204 -3.14 2.40 3.63
N GLY A 205 -1.94 2.18 3.11
CA GLY A 205 -1.60 0.92 2.47
C GLY A 205 -1.46 -0.19 3.50
N PHE A 206 -0.48 -0.03 4.37
CA PHE A 206 -0.17 -0.96 5.46
C PHE A 206 -0.08 -0.18 6.77
N GLU A 207 -0.84 -0.61 7.77
CA GLU A 207 -0.74 -0.03 9.09
C GLU A 207 -0.57 -1.09 10.18
N TRP A 208 0.44 -0.86 11.05
CA TRP A 208 0.78 -1.73 12.18
C TRP A 208 0.50 -1.02 13.50
N PHE A 209 -0.50 -1.47 14.22
CA PHE A 209 -0.81 -1.06 15.58
C PHE A 209 -0.13 -1.99 16.60
N GLY A 210 1.14 -1.77 16.89
CA GLY A 210 1.91 -2.63 17.77
C GLY A 210 2.21 -4.02 17.21
N GLY A 211 2.65 -4.91 18.08
CA GLY A 211 3.01 -6.26 17.69
C GLY A 211 4.46 -6.41 17.23
N THR A 212 4.76 -7.59 16.71
CA THR A 212 6.13 -8.00 16.38
C THR A 212 6.25 -8.72 15.04
N VAL A 213 5.17 -8.79 14.26
CA VAL A 213 5.14 -9.50 12.99
C VAL A 213 6.17 -8.96 12.02
N ASP A 214 6.86 -9.87 11.34
CA ASP A 214 7.80 -9.53 10.28
C ASP A 214 7.12 -9.64 8.91
N ALA A 215 7.50 -8.79 7.94
CA ALA A 215 6.92 -8.83 6.60
C ALA A 215 7.96 -8.58 5.50
N LYS A 216 7.77 -9.20 4.32
CA LYS A 216 8.63 -9.01 3.15
C LYS A 216 7.83 -8.84 1.86
N TYR A 217 8.44 -8.17 0.89
CA TYR A 217 7.90 -8.05 -0.46
C TYR A 217 6.50 -7.41 -0.47
N LEU A 218 6.41 -6.21 0.08
CA LEU A 218 5.18 -5.43 0.17
C LEU A 218 5.10 -4.41 -0.97
N ILE A 219 3.93 -4.23 -1.55
CA ILE A 219 3.66 -3.20 -2.56
C ILE A 219 2.50 -2.33 -2.10
N SER A 220 2.73 -1.02 -1.95
CA SER A 220 1.71 0.01 -1.79
C SER A 220 1.59 0.79 -3.10
N TYR A 221 0.44 0.72 -3.75
CA TYR A 221 0.22 1.33 -5.05
C TYR A 221 -0.98 2.25 -5.04
N ALA A 222 -0.75 3.54 -5.23
CA ALA A 222 -1.79 4.56 -5.36
C ALA A 222 -2.77 4.59 -4.18
N THR A 223 -2.31 4.35 -2.96
CA THR A 223 -3.09 4.51 -1.72
C THR A 223 -3.42 5.98 -1.47
N TRP A 224 -4.44 6.24 -0.66
CA TRP A 224 -4.91 7.62 -0.45
C TRP A 224 -4.09 8.35 0.61
N ASP A 225 -3.87 7.73 1.79
CA ASP A 225 -3.06 8.33 2.84
C ASP A 225 -1.64 7.73 2.86
N ASP A 226 -1.12 7.15 3.91
CA ASP A 226 0.26 6.75 4.03
C ASP A 226 0.56 5.38 3.39
N ASP A 227 1.82 5.16 2.97
CA ASP A 227 2.19 3.86 2.41
C ASP A 227 2.51 2.85 3.51
N PHE A 228 3.25 3.30 4.52
CA PHE A 228 3.69 2.51 5.68
C PHE A 228 3.48 3.33 6.95
N ASP A 229 2.42 3.02 7.69
CA ASP A 229 2.15 3.60 9.00
C ASP A 229 2.45 2.61 10.13
N VAL A 230 3.11 3.08 11.17
CA VAL A 230 3.43 2.26 12.33
C VAL A 230 3.16 3.02 13.63
N ASP A 231 2.45 2.37 14.54
CA ASP A 231 2.02 2.95 15.80
C ASP A 231 1.99 1.92 16.95
N PHE A 232 1.59 2.35 18.12
CA PHE A 232 1.27 1.55 19.31
C PHE A 232 2.31 0.50 19.72
N GLY A 233 3.61 0.80 19.52
CA GLY A 233 4.68 -0.06 19.98
C GLY A 233 5.05 -1.19 19.02
N TYR A 234 4.86 -1.03 17.73
CA TYR A 234 5.29 -2.00 16.72
C TYR A 234 6.81 -2.20 16.73
N GLN A 235 7.25 -3.46 16.76
CA GLN A 235 8.67 -3.87 16.85
C GLN A 235 9.06 -4.93 15.83
N GLY A 236 8.32 -5.05 14.74
CA GLY A 236 8.63 -6.00 13.68
C GLY A 236 9.73 -5.52 12.72
N ARG A 237 9.98 -6.35 11.73
CA ARG A 237 10.98 -6.12 10.67
C ARG A 237 10.31 -6.17 9.31
N VAL A 238 10.69 -5.25 8.43
CA VAL A 238 10.15 -5.20 7.05
C VAL A 238 11.31 -5.10 6.06
N GLN A 239 11.30 -5.97 5.04
CA GLN A 239 12.28 -5.90 3.95
C GLN A 239 11.61 -6.01 2.58
N PHE A 240 12.11 -5.25 1.60
CA PHE A 240 11.60 -5.17 0.24
C PHE A 240 10.17 -4.63 0.17
N GLY A 241 10.01 -3.35 0.50
CA GLY A 241 8.79 -2.58 0.29
C GLY A 241 8.90 -1.68 -0.93
N LEU A 242 7.88 -1.68 -1.78
CA LEU A 242 7.77 -0.79 -2.93
C LEU A 242 6.50 0.05 -2.80
N ALA A 243 6.64 1.36 -2.67
CA ALA A 243 5.52 2.29 -2.68
C ALA A 243 5.56 3.18 -3.93
N ILE A 244 4.41 3.41 -4.56
CA ILE A 244 4.26 4.22 -5.76
C ILE A 244 3.02 5.09 -5.63
N ARG A 245 3.22 6.41 -5.57
CA ARG A 245 2.17 7.38 -5.30
C ARG A 245 1.50 7.91 -6.56
N ASP A 246 0.17 7.88 -6.58
CA ASP A 246 -0.62 8.65 -7.54
C ASP A 246 -0.47 10.14 -7.22
N PRO A 247 0.01 11.01 -8.13
CA PRO A 247 0.24 12.42 -7.85
C PRO A 247 -0.99 13.19 -7.35
N PHE A 248 -2.18 12.72 -7.65
CA PHE A 248 -3.43 13.40 -7.29
C PHE A 248 -4.21 12.70 -6.19
N GLY A 249 -3.77 11.50 -5.76
CA GLY A 249 -4.39 10.73 -4.70
C GLY A 249 -3.72 10.99 -3.35
N ALA A 250 -4.21 11.95 -2.57
CA ALA A 250 -3.70 12.21 -1.22
C ALA A 250 -4.82 12.71 -0.30
N ASP A 251 -4.82 12.24 0.94
CA ASP A 251 -5.81 12.60 1.94
C ASP A 251 -5.64 14.04 2.44
N GLN A 252 -6.71 14.59 3.00
CA GLN A 252 -6.73 15.94 3.57
C GLN A 252 -5.95 16.04 4.90
N SER A 253 -5.74 14.94 5.61
CA SER A 253 -4.89 14.85 6.82
C SER A 253 -3.42 15.10 6.49
N GLY A 254 -3.00 14.70 5.28
CA GLY A 254 -1.65 14.88 4.75
C GLY A 254 -0.90 13.58 4.58
N SER A 255 -0.65 13.19 3.33
CA SER A 255 -0.12 11.87 2.98
C SER A 255 1.40 11.82 2.95
N ASN A 256 1.96 10.74 3.48
CA ASN A 256 3.38 10.48 3.57
C ASN A 256 3.79 9.15 2.91
N GLY A 257 5.09 8.90 2.78
CA GLY A 257 5.62 7.58 2.45
C GLY A 257 5.72 6.70 3.70
N PHE A 258 6.18 7.32 4.79
CA PHE A 258 6.17 6.74 6.13
C PHE A 258 5.57 7.76 7.10
N GLU A 259 4.61 7.33 7.91
CA GLU A 259 4.19 7.99 9.13
C GLU A 259 4.47 7.05 10.31
N CYS A 260 5.15 7.54 11.37
CA CYS A 260 5.59 6.65 12.44
C CYS A 260 5.44 7.33 13.79
N ASP A 261 4.53 6.81 14.58
CA ASP A 261 4.17 7.31 15.90
C ASP A 261 4.44 6.27 17.00
N ASN A 262 4.62 6.71 18.23
CA ASN A 262 4.57 5.80 19.39
C ASN A 262 3.14 5.61 19.87
N ASP A 263 2.38 6.67 19.86
CA ASP A 263 0.94 6.77 20.05
C ASP A 263 0.46 8.19 19.66
N ALA A 264 -0.84 8.35 19.50
CA ALA A 264 -1.45 9.61 19.09
C ALA A 264 -1.09 10.80 20.02
N ALA A 265 -0.82 10.55 21.30
CA ALA A 265 -0.40 11.57 22.27
C ALA A 265 1.10 11.86 22.24
N GLY A 266 1.91 11.05 21.55
CA GLY A 266 3.38 11.15 21.57
C GLY A 266 3.98 10.81 22.94
N SER A 267 3.34 9.92 23.68
CA SER A 267 3.79 9.51 25.00
C SER A 267 5.06 8.65 24.94
N THR A 268 5.62 8.34 26.11
CA THR A 268 6.76 7.42 26.26
C THR A 268 6.31 6.02 26.71
N ALA A 269 5.07 5.64 26.34
CA ALA A 269 4.55 4.31 26.66
C ALA A 269 5.40 3.20 26.03
N GLN A 270 5.50 2.08 26.73
CA GLN A 270 6.35 0.94 26.36
C GLN A 270 5.50 -0.25 25.95
N PRO A 271 5.97 -1.05 24.97
CA PRO A 271 7.21 -0.88 24.21
C PRO A 271 7.14 0.33 23.27
N PHE A 272 8.26 1.00 23.04
CA PHE A 272 8.31 2.03 22.00
C PHE A 272 8.07 1.43 20.62
N THR A 273 7.47 2.19 19.71
CA THR A 273 7.40 1.86 18.28
C THR A 273 8.83 1.96 17.70
N MET A 274 9.46 0.81 17.48
CA MET A 274 10.87 0.71 17.06
C MET A 274 11.11 -0.37 16.00
N PRO A 275 10.35 -0.39 14.91
CA PRO A 275 10.56 -1.35 13.83
C PRO A 275 11.89 -1.14 13.12
N VAL A 276 12.27 -2.16 12.32
CA VAL A 276 13.43 -2.09 11.44
C VAL A 276 12.99 -2.31 10.00
N PHE A 277 13.16 -1.29 9.17
CA PHE A 277 12.92 -1.36 7.74
C PHE A 277 14.26 -1.45 6.98
N SER A 278 14.33 -2.27 5.95
CA SER A 278 15.48 -2.33 5.04
C SER A 278 15.03 -2.56 3.59
N ASN A 279 15.76 -2.00 2.64
CA ASN A 279 15.48 -2.15 1.21
C ASN A 279 14.05 -1.72 0.83
N ILE A 280 13.64 -0.54 1.27
CA ILE A 280 12.38 0.06 0.87
C ILE A 280 12.62 1.04 -0.27
N THR A 281 11.75 1.04 -1.26
CA THR A 281 11.71 2.06 -2.33
C THR A 281 10.37 2.77 -2.28
N VAL A 282 10.39 4.09 -2.06
CA VAL A 282 9.21 4.95 -2.11
C VAL A 282 9.33 5.94 -3.26
N LEU A 283 8.39 5.88 -4.19
CA LEU A 283 8.32 6.71 -5.38
C LEU A 283 7.17 7.70 -5.23
N GLY A 284 7.52 8.90 -4.82
CA GLY A 284 6.59 9.96 -4.45
C GLY A 284 5.89 10.65 -5.64
N PRO A 285 5.04 11.63 -5.33
CA PRO A 285 4.11 12.24 -6.29
C PRO A 285 4.71 13.35 -7.16
N ILE A 286 5.96 13.76 -6.95
CA ILE A 286 6.51 14.92 -7.65
C ILE A 286 6.68 14.66 -9.14
N ASP A 287 6.09 15.57 -9.92
CA ASP A 287 6.19 15.63 -11.38
C ASP A 287 6.99 16.86 -11.81
N LYS A 288 8.14 16.66 -12.45
CA LYS A 288 8.98 17.75 -12.99
C LYS A 288 8.33 18.52 -14.14
N ARG A 289 7.32 17.98 -14.79
CA ARG A 289 6.66 18.62 -15.94
C ARG A 289 5.60 19.65 -15.55
N GLY A 290 5.42 19.91 -14.26
CA GLY A 290 4.45 20.88 -13.79
C GLY A 290 2.99 20.47 -14.01
N ALA A 291 2.70 19.18 -14.23
CA ALA A 291 1.33 18.67 -14.27
C ALA A 291 0.61 18.81 -12.92
N GLY A 292 1.35 19.22 -11.90
CA GLY A 292 0.86 19.42 -10.55
C GLY A 292 0.79 18.11 -9.77
N ARG A 293 0.53 18.25 -8.48
CA ARG A 293 0.24 17.16 -7.54
C ARG A 293 -0.77 17.66 -6.53
N SER A 294 -1.37 16.78 -5.76
CA SER A 294 -2.17 17.19 -4.59
C SER A 294 -1.29 18.01 -3.63
N ALA A 295 -1.86 19.09 -3.09
CA ALA A 295 -1.21 19.91 -2.06
C ALA A 295 -1.11 19.17 -0.71
N ASN A 296 -1.87 18.09 -0.54
CA ASN A 296 -1.94 17.31 0.69
C ASN A 296 -0.73 16.38 0.89
N TYR A 297 0.08 16.13 -0.14
CA TYR A 297 1.34 15.40 0.05
C TYR A 297 2.30 16.16 0.94
N GLN A 298 2.84 15.50 1.98
CA GLN A 298 3.72 16.11 2.96
C GLN A 298 5.14 15.55 2.91
N ASN A 299 5.40 14.42 3.58
CA ASN A 299 6.76 13.96 3.84
C ASN A 299 7.05 12.62 3.18
N ALA A 300 8.27 12.45 2.70
CA ALA A 300 8.73 11.13 2.29
C ALA A 300 8.89 10.19 3.49
N ILE A 301 9.40 10.74 4.59
CA ILE A 301 9.61 10.06 5.87
C ILE A 301 9.21 11.02 6.99
N HIS A 302 8.29 10.63 7.84
CA HIS A 302 7.86 11.37 9.01
C HIS A 302 7.94 10.52 10.27
N PHE A 303 9.02 10.65 11.03
CA PHE A 303 9.20 10.01 12.33
C PHE A 303 8.87 11.01 13.42
N ARG A 304 7.91 10.71 14.27
CA ARG A 304 7.35 11.66 15.23
C ARG A 304 6.87 10.99 16.52
N ARG A 305 6.37 11.79 17.43
CA ARG A 305 5.61 11.34 18.61
C ARG A 305 6.27 10.20 19.37
N SER A 306 7.58 10.32 19.64
CA SER A 306 8.39 9.37 20.43
C SER A 306 8.71 8.03 19.73
N ALA A 307 8.40 7.85 18.46
CA ALA A 307 8.83 6.65 17.71
C ALA A 307 10.34 6.64 17.46
N GLY A 308 10.93 5.43 17.40
CA GLY A 308 12.37 5.21 17.18
C GLY A 308 12.63 4.23 16.02
N VAL A 309 12.16 4.55 14.82
CA VAL A 309 12.22 3.69 13.63
C VAL A 309 13.66 3.59 13.10
N SER A 310 14.10 2.38 12.77
CA SER A 310 15.38 2.18 12.07
C SER A 310 15.13 1.92 10.59
N LEU A 311 15.83 2.69 9.72
CA LEU A 311 15.70 2.60 8.26
C LEU A 311 17.06 2.39 7.63
N PHE A 312 17.20 1.29 6.89
CA PHE A 312 18.44 0.89 6.24
C PHE A 312 18.27 0.67 4.74
N ASN A 313 19.33 0.88 3.97
CA ASN A 313 19.46 0.44 2.59
C ASN A 313 18.29 0.83 1.67
N SER A 314 17.62 1.94 1.95
CA SER A 314 16.36 2.33 1.32
C SER A 314 16.55 3.48 0.33
N VAL A 315 15.61 3.64 -0.59
CA VAL A 315 15.60 4.67 -1.62
C VAL A 315 14.26 5.40 -1.59
N ILE A 316 14.30 6.67 -1.27
CA ILE A 316 13.10 7.48 -1.08
C ILE A 316 13.16 8.68 -2.03
N ALA A 317 12.13 8.89 -2.83
CA ALA A 317 12.15 9.89 -3.89
C ALA A 317 10.85 10.70 -3.99
N GLY A 318 10.98 11.97 -4.37
CA GLY A 318 9.91 12.74 -5.00
C GLY A 318 8.78 13.23 -4.08
N PHE A 319 9.04 13.55 -2.82
CA PHE A 319 8.08 14.21 -1.93
C PHE A 319 8.40 15.70 -1.70
N PRO A 320 7.41 16.51 -1.26
CA PRO A 320 7.62 17.92 -0.91
C PRO A 320 8.64 18.13 0.20
N THR A 321 8.58 17.28 1.24
CA THR A 321 9.56 17.21 2.33
C THR A 321 10.27 15.85 2.27
N GLY A 322 11.56 15.84 2.49
CA GLY A 322 12.35 14.61 2.49
C GLY A 322 12.24 13.85 3.82
N PHE A 323 13.22 14.03 4.69
CA PHE A 323 13.31 13.39 6.00
C PHE A 323 12.87 14.36 7.10
N ARG A 324 11.83 14.00 7.83
CA ARG A 324 11.28 14.79 8.92
C ARG A 324 11.32 14.02 10.23
N VAL A 325 11.81 14.68 11.29
CA VAL A 325 11.88 14.16 12.67
C VAL A 325 11.24 15.17 13.61
N ASP A 326 10.12 14.81 14.21
CA ASP A 326 9.42 15.67 15.17
C ASP A 326 9.47 15.08 16.58
N GLY A 327 9.71 15.94 17.56
CA GLY A 327 9.79 15.59 18.97
C GLY A 327 11.20 15.32 19.47
N SER A 328 11.47 15.75 20.72
CA SER A 328 12.77 15.56 21.37
C SER A 328 13.07 14.08 21.63
N VAL A 329 12.08 13.31 22.10
CA VAL A 329 12.24 11.86 22.39
C VAL A 329 12.55 11.10 21.13
N THR A 330 11.83 11.36 20.03
CA THR A 330 12.13 10.78 18.70
C THR A 330 13.59 11.06 18.30
N ALA A 331 14.03 12.31 18.41
CA ALA A 331 15.41 12.70 18.09
C ALA A 331 16.44 12.02 19.01
N ASP A 332 16.11 11.83 20.28
CA ASP A 332 16.99 11.20 21.27
C ASP A 332 17.22 9.71 20.97
N HIS A 333 16.26 8.99 20.39
CA HIS A 333 16.48 7.62 19.95
C HIS A 333 17.65 7.50 18.97
N TYR A 334 17.81 8.47 18.07
CA TYR A 334 18.94 8.50 17.12
C TYR A 334 20.24 8.95 17.78
N ARG A 335 20.20 9.96 18.65
CA ARG A 335 21.37 10.43 19.39
C ARG A 335 21.96 9.36 20.30
N ASN A 336 21.12 8.51 20.86
CA ASN A 336 21.52 7.44 21.78
C ASN A 336 21.82 6.12 21.04
N GLY A 337 21.67 6.06 19.72
CA GLY A 337 21.89 4.85 18.92
C GLY A 337 20.79 3.77 19.10
N ALA A 338 19.66 4.10 19.72
CA ALA A 338 18.53 3.19 19.84
C ALA A 338 17.80 2.99 18.49
N ALA A 339 17.76 4.05 17.67
CA ALA A 339 17.28 4.02 16.30
C ALA A 339 18.40 4.42 15.33
N ILE A 340 18.38 3.88 14.11
CA ILE A 340 19.44 4.07 13.10
C ILE A 340 18.82 4.40 11.75
N VAL A 341 19.39 5.40 11.07
CA VAL A 341 19.09 5.68 9.65
C VAL A 341 20.40 5.60 8.89
N ALA A 342 20.61 4.54 8.09
CA ALA A 342 21.91 4.28 7.46
C ALA A 342 21.79 3.65 6.05
N HIS A 343 22.76 3.99 5.19
CA HIS A 343 22.91 3.47 3.83
C HIS A 343 21.71 3.77 2.92
N ASN A 344 20.95 4.84 3.20
CA ASN A 344 19.78 5.24 2.44
C ASN A 344 20.12 6.27 1.37
N VAL A 345 19.26 6.38 0.37
CA VAL A 345 19.32 7.42 -0.67
C VAL A 345 18.02 8.23 -0.65
N LEU A 346 18.14 9.53 -0.44
CA LEU A 346 17.06 10.50 -0.56
C LEU A 346 17.21 11.29 -1.85
N LEU A 347 16.27 11.12 -2.76
CA LEU A 347 16.21 11.89 -4.01
C LEU A 347 15.26 13.07 -3.84
N VAL A 348 15.80 14.27 -3.90
CA VAL A 348 15.06 15.51 -3.68
C VAL A 348 15.01 16.32 -4.96
N ASP A 349 13.83 16.80 -5.32
CA ASP A 349 13.67 17.76 -6.40
C ASP A 349 14.41 19.06 -6.09
N SER A 350 15.03 19.70 -7.09
CA SER A 350 15.78 20.95 -6.93
C SER A 350 14.93 22.09 -6.35
N GLY A 351 13.62 22.10 -6.60
CA GLY A 351 12.67 23.05 -6.01
C GLY A 351 12.39 22.81 -4.52
N ASN A 352 12.71 21.62 -3.98
CA ASN A 352 12.44 21.22 -2.59
C ASN A 352 13.70 21.03 -1.73
N VAL A 353 14.87 21.46 -2.20
CA VAL A 353 16.15 21.32 -1.48
C VAL A 353 16.08 21.92 -0.07
N ALA A 354 15.36 23.04 0.13
CA ALA A 354 15.17 23.67 1.44
C ALA A 354 14.32 22.84 2.40
N ASN A 355 13.55 21.89 1.88
CA ASN A 355 12.64 21.04 2.66
C ASN A 355 13.15 19.60 2.82
N ARG A 356 14.41 19.32 2.43
CA ARG A 356 14.95 17.96 2.51
C ARG A 356 15.07 17.43 3.94
N TYR A 357 15.25 18.33 4.91
CA TYR A 357 15.30 18.00 6.34
C TYR A 357 14.38 18.93 7.11
N LYS A 358 13.50 18.38 7.92
CA LYS A 358 12.57 19.15 8.76
C LYS A 358 12.49 18.59 10.17
N GLY A 359 12.24 19.46 11.13
CA GLY A 359 12.02 19.07 12.52
C GLY A 359 11.25 20.13 13.28
N THR A 360 10.32 19.67 14.13
CA THR A 360 9.48 20.51 15.01
C THR A 360 9.30 19.85 16.38
N ALA A 361 8.50 20.45 17.25
CA ALA A 361 8.09 19.89 18.55
C ALA A 361 9.25 19.43 19.45
N GLY A 362 10.35 20.21 19.52
CA GLY A 362 11.54 19.86 20.30
C GLY A 362 12.67 19.23 19.48
N SER A 363 12.43 18.95 18.21
CA SER A 363 13.45 18.73 17.19
C SER A 363 13.59 19.98 16.32
N THR A 364 14.58 20.02 15.42
CA THR A 364 14.84 21.12 14.48
C THR A 364 15.28 20.58 13.11
N ASP A 365 15.23 21.43 12.08
CA ASP A 365 15.77 21.09 10.76
C ASP A 365 17.25 20.66 10.85
N SER A 366 18.02 21.33 11.71
CA SER A 366 19.43 20.96 11.98
C SER A 366 19.57 19.61 12.67
N THR A 367 18.62 19.25 13.53
CA THR A 367 18.57 17.92 14.18
C THR A 367 18.29 16.84 13.16
N ALA A 368 17.25 16.99 12.33
CA ALA A 368 16.94 16.04 11.28
C ALA A 368 18.11 15.88 10.29
N LYS A 369 18.75 16.99 9.90
CA LYS A 369 19.96 16.98 9.09
C LYS A 369 21.10 16.21 9.75
N ALA A 370 21.37 16.44 11.04
CA ALA A 370 22.43 15.75 11.75
C ALA A 370 22.16 14.23 11.87
N ILE A 371 20.92 13.82 12.09
CA ILE A 371 20.52 12.41 12.10
C ILE A 371 20.85 11.76 10.76
N TRP A 372 20.51 12.40 9.65
CA TRP A 372 20.74 11.86 8.31
C TRP A 372 22.21 11.89 7.89
N GLU A 373 22.89 13.04 8.03
CA GLU A 373 24.21 13.26 7.46
C GLU A 373 25.38 12.91 8.41
N THR A 374 25.16 12.93 9.74
CA THR A 374 26.24 12.82 10.72
C THR A 374 26.12 11.60 11.61
N LEU A 375 24.93 11.29 12.12
CA LEU A 375 24.70 10.12 12.97
C LEU A 375 24.45 8.88 12.14
N GLY A 376 23.85 9.04 10.96
CA GLY A 376 23.64 7.98 9.99
C GLY A 376 24.91 7.66 9.21
N ALA A 377 25.16 6.38 8.95
CA ALA A 377 26.27 5.94 8.12
C ALA A 377 25.87 5.94 6.63
N ASP A 378 26.70 6.53 5.76
CA ASP A 378 26.60 6.47 4.29
C ASP A 378 25.19 6.76 3.72
N ASN A 379 24.42 7.63 4.37
CA ASN A 379 23.22 8.18 3.79
C ASN A 379 23.57 9.21 2.72
N GLN A 380 22.90 9.14 1.58
CA GLN A 380 23.12 10.04 0.45
C GLN A 380 21.90 10.89 0.20
N THR A 381 22.11 12.16 -0.16
CA THR A 381 21.06 13.04 -0.67
C THR A 381 21.43 13.47 -2.07
N ILE A 382 20.64 13.04 -3.04
CA ILE A 382 20.82 13.38 -4.45
C ILE A 382 19.81 14.47 -4.79
N VAL A 383 20.32 15.63 -5.15
CA VAL A 383 19.52 16.74 -5.66
C VAL A 383 19.42 16.58 -7.17
N ASP A 384 18.31 16.59 -7.65
CA ASP A 384 17.85 16.32 -8.99
C ASP A 384 17.29 14.91 -9.15
N THR A 385 16.00 14.88 -9.43
CA THR A 385 15.26 13.63 -9.57
C THR A 385 15.51 13.01 -10.94
N ASN A 386 16.76 12.63 -11.22
CA ASN A 386 16.99 11.73 -12.35
C ASN A 386 16.55 10.32 -11.96
N LEU A 387 15.23 10.07 -12.00
CA LEU A 387 14.63 8.77 -11.73
C LEU A 387 15.09 7.67 -12.72
N ALA A 388 15.87 8.03 -13.75
CA ALA A 388 16.52 7.06 -14.63
C ALA A 388 17.39 6.04 -13.88
N ILE A 389 17.85 6.40 -12.68
CA ILE A 389 18.58 5.46 -11.81
C ILE A 389 17.69 4.36 -11.24
N LEU A 390 16.36 4.52 -11.27
CA LEU A 390 15.42 3.61 -10.62
C LEU A 390 14.89 2.52 -11.54
N ALA A 391 14.34 2.77 -12.66
CA ALA A 391 13.91 1.71 -13.60
C ALA A 391 13.26 2.28 -14.87
N GLY A 392 13.79 2.00 -16.04
CA GLY A 392 13.11 2.23 -17.32
C GLY A 392 12.58 3.65 -17.60
N TYR A 393 12.88 4.57 -16.70
CA TYR A 393 12.49 5.96 -16.76
C TYR A 393 13.22 6.67 -17.90
N ASN A 394 12.47 7.37 -18.74
CA ASN A 394 13.07 8.14 -19.83
C ASN A 394 13.45 9.56 -19.35
N PRO A 395 14.74 9.93 -19.25
CA PRO A 395 15.16 11.23 -18.77
C PRO A 395 14.71 12.39 -19.68
N THR A 396 14.39 12.12 -20.95
CA THR A 396 13.86 13.13 -21.89
C THR A 396 12.35 13.36 -21.73
N ASN A 397 11.66 12.49 -20.98
CA ASN A 397 10.23 12.60 -20.69
C ASN A 397 9.96 12.28 -19.21
N PRO A 398 10.34 13.20 -18.31
CA PRO A 398 10.22 12.98 -16.86
C PRO A 398 8.76 12.99 -16.43
N MET A 399 8.13 11.83 -16.35
CA MET A 399 6.81 11.65 -15.72
C MET A 399 6.95 11.16 -14.29
N PRO A 400 6.00 11.44 -13.39
CA PRO A 400 5.90 10.71 -12.12
C PRO A 400 5.94 9.22 -12.42
N PHE A 401 6.55 8.45 -11.54
CA PHE A 401 6.69 7.01 -11.77
C PHE A 401 5.32 6.34 -11.94
N PHE A 402 4.32 6.82 -11.23
CA PHE A 402 2.93 6.38 -11.35
C PHE A 402 2.43 6.44 -12.80
N ARG A 403 2.60 7.58 -13.49
CA ARG A 403 2.14 7.74 -14.87
C ARG A 403 2.90 6.89 -15.88
N PHE A 404 4.13 6.50 -15.53
CA PHE A 404 4.91 5.59 -16.37
C PHE A 404 4.34 4.17 -16.37
N ILE A 405 3.72 3.75 -15.27
CA ILE A 405 3.15 2.41 -15.12
C ILE A 405 1.63 2.37 -15.22
N GLU A 406 0.96 3.53 -15.13
CA GLU A 406 -0.50 3.64 -15.24
C GLU A 406 -1.03 2.93 -16.50
N GLY A 407 -2.06 2.10 -16.35
CA GLY A 407 -2.64 1.29 -17.42
C GLY A 407 -1.77 0.10 -17.87
N ARG A 408 -0.68 -0.20 -17.17
CA ARG A 408 0.16 -1.38 -17.42
C ARG A 408 -0.05 -2.42 -16.34
N ALA A 409 -0.72 -3.50 -16.69
CA ALA A 409 -0.98 -4.59 -15.73
C ALA A 409 0.30 -5.18 -15.13
N GLN A 410 1.36 -5.33 -15.92
CA GLN A 410 2.63 -5.95 -15.55
C GLN A 410 3.84 -5.11 -16.02
N PRO A 411 4.09 -3.92 -15.41
CA PRO A 411 5.31 -3.17 -15.66
C PRO A 411 6.54 -3.96 -15.14
N THR A 412 7.72 -3.59 -15.59
CA THR A 412 8.98 -4.22 -15.11
C THR A 412 9.63 -3.32 -14.07
N PHE A 413 9.98 -3.91 -12.93
CA PHE A 413 10.64 -3.25 -11.80
C PHE A 413 12.04 -3.81 -11.57
N GLN A 414 12.98 -3.38 -12.40
CA GLN A 414 14.40 -3.70 -12.25
C GLN A 414 15.22 -2.41 -12.29
N LEU A 415 16.32 -2.37 -11.54
CA LEU A 415 17.28 -1.30 -11.69
C LEU A 415 17.91 -1.34 -13.10
N PRO A 416 18.03 -0.18 -13.76
CA PRO A 416 18.72 -0.13 -15.06
C PRO A 416 20.19 -0.50 -14.93
N ALA A 417 20.76 -1.01 -16.01
CA ALA A 417 22.20 -1.32 -16.06
C ALA A 417 23.04 -0.09 -15.71
N GLY A 418 23.98 -0.24 -14.78
CA GLY A 418 24.84 0.83 -14.31
C GLY A 418 24.18 1.78 -13.30
N SER A 419 22.98 1.48 -12.79
CA SER A 419 22.39 2.26 -11.71
C SER A 419 23.31 2.30 -10.48
N PRO A 420 23.58 3.48 -9.89
CA PRO A 420 24.37 3.61 -8.67
C PRO A 420 23.70 2.95 -7.45
N LEU A 421 22.42 2.62 -7.56
CA LEU A 421 21.66 1.92 -6.51
C LEU A 421 21.94 0.42 -6.48
N ALA A 422 22.60 -0.14 -7.53
CA ALA A 422 22.94 -1.56 -7.59
C ALA A 422 23.99 -1.99 -6.54
N THR A 423 24.58 -1.04 -5.82
CA THR A 423 25.58 -1.26 -4.75
C THR A 423 25.33 -0.31 -3.57
N GLY A 424 26.08 -0.54 -2.48
CA GLY A 424 26.11 0.37 -1.33
C GLY A 424 25.13 0.01 -0.22
N ALA A 425 24.43 -1.10 -0.31
CA ALA A 425 23.73 -1.65 0.85
C ALA A 425 24.72 -2.29 1.81
N ASP A 426 24.47 -2.17 3.12
CA ASP A 426 25.27 -2.75 4.20
C ASP A 426 24.36 -3.46 5.22
N PHE A 427 24.72 -4.68 5.57
CA PHE A 427 23.99 -5.52 6.52
C PHE A 427 24.83 -5.86 7.76
N SER A 428 25.93 -5.18 7.99
CA SER A 428 26.83 -5.42 9.13
C SER A 428 26.26 -5.00 10.47
N HIS A 429 25.27 -4.09 10.48
CA HIS A 429 24.67 -3.60 11.70
C HIS A 429 23.86 -4.69 12.44
N SER A 430 24.01 -4.78 13.77
CA SER A 430 23.37 -5.81 14.60
C SER A 430 21.85 -5.88 14.48
N LYS A 431 21.15 -4.77 14.21
CA LYS A 431 19.70 -4.75 13.95
C LYS A 431 19.28 -5.52 12.70
N LEU A 432 20.20 -5.73 11.75
CA LEU A 432 19.98 -6.51 10.53
C LEU A 432 20.42 -7.96 10.65
N SER A 433 20.87 -8.39 11.83
CA SER A 433 21.26 -9.77 12.12
C SER A 433 20.04 -10.68 12.41
N GLY A 434 20.30 -12.00 12.59
CA GLY A 434 19.25 -12.95 13.03
C GLY A 434 18.48 -13.63 11.90
N GLY A 435 18.96 -13.55 10.65
CA GLY A 435 18.49 -14.42 9.54
C GLY A 435 17.16 -14.00 8.87
N PHE A 436 16.51 -12.93 9.33
CA PHE A 436 15.32 -12.41 8.64
C PHE A 436 15.73 -11.64 7.36
N PHE A 437 16.70 -10.73 7.47
CA PHE A 437 17.10 -9.91 6.33
C PHE A 437 17.95 -10.69 5.34
N GLU A 438 17.57 -10.62 4.08
CA GLU A 438 18.36 -11.13 2.96
C GLU A 438 19.47 -10.12 2.64
N THR A 439 20.71 -10.58 2.65
CA THR A 439 21.84 -9.74 2.29
C THR A 439 21.92 -9.56 0.79
N VAL A 440 21.77 -8.33 0.33
CA VAL A 440 21.83 -7.94 -1.08
C VAL A 440 22.75 -6.72 -1.26
N PRO A 441 23.41 -6.57 -2.42
CA PRO A 441 24.32 -5.44 -2.64
C PRO A 441 23.62 -4.11 -2.93
N PHE A 442 22.36 -4.14 -3.36
CA PHE A 442 21.62 -2.97 -3.87
C PHE A 442 20.82 -2.26 -2.78
N ARG A 443 20.67 -0.95 -2.95
CA ARG A 443 19.79 -0.11 -2.13
C ARG A 443 18.38 -0.05 -2.73
N GLY A 444 17.37 0.05 -1.86
CA GLY A 444 15.96 -0.01 -2.23
C GLY A 444 15.46 -1.42 -2.47
N ALA A 445 14.21 -1.51 -2.90
CA ALA A 445 13.51 -2.78 -3.14
C ALA A 445 13.77 -3.38 -4.52
N LEU A 446 14.36 -2.61 -5.45
CA LEU A 446 14.51 -3.03 -6.84
C LEU A 446 15.89 -3.65 -7.09
N SER A 447 15.89 -4.90 -7.55
CA SER A 447 17.12 -5.63 -7.89
C SER A 447 17.58 -5.30 -9.33
N PRO A 448 18.89 -5.32 -9.60
CA PRO A 448 19.39 -5.20 -10.98
C PRO A 448 19.21 -6.47 -11.82
N SER A 449 18.91 -7.62 -11.20
CA SER A 449 18.89 -8.91 -11.88
C SER A 449 17.53 -9.62 -11.87
N THR A 450 16.68 -9.32 -10.89
CA THR A 450 15.40 -10.02 -10.70
C THR A 450 14.29 -9.02 -10.45
N ASP A 451 13.10 -9.35 -10.91
CA ASP A 451 11.88 -8.58 -10.64
C ASP A 451 10.94 -9.43 -9.79
N TRP A 452 10.99 -9.24 -8.48
CA TRP A 452 10.19 -9.99 -7.53
C TRP A 452 8.68 -9.64 -7.57
N THR A 453 8.32 -8.54 -8.25
CA THR A 453 6.93 -8.14 -8.40
C THR A 453 6.19 -8.96 -9.45
N ARG A 454 6.92 -9.64 -10.34
CA ARG A 454 6.34 -10.35 -11.48
C ARG A 454 5.52 -11.58 -11.10
N GLY A 455 4.47 -11.80 -11.89
CA GLY A 455 3.60 -12.97 -11.79
C GLY A 455 2.41 -12.76 -10.88
N TRP A 456 2.60 -12.18 -9.71
CA TRP A 456 1.56 -12.06 -8.68
C TRP A 456 0.97 -10.66 -8.54
N SER A 457 1.74 -9.60 -8.76
CA SER A 457 1.26 -8.21 -8.64
C SER A 457 0.47 -7.76 -9.88
N HIS A 458 -0.30 -6.68 -9.76
CA HIS A 458 -1.06 -6.10 -10.86
C HIS A 458 -1.20 -4.58 -10.68
N PHE A 459 -0.85 -3.80 -11.69
CA PHE A 459 -0.83 -2.32 -11.61
C PHE A 459 -1.91 -1.63 -12.46
N ASP A 460 -2.86 -2.39 -13.00
CA ASP A 460 -4.07 -1.86 -13.64
C ASP A 460 -5.33 -2.60 -13.12
N PRO A 461 -5.57 -2.62 -11.79
CA PRO A 461 -6.71 -3.34 -11.24
C PRO A 461 -8.05 -2.70 -11.63
N GLN A 462 -8.07 -1.42 -12.01
CA GLN A 462 -9.29 -0.72 -12.44
C GLN A 462 -9.90 -1.35 -13.69
N ASN A 463 -9.07 -1.85 -14.61
CA ASN A 463 -9.51 -2.48 -15.87
C ASN A 463 -9.47 -4.02 -15.83
N ALA A 464 -8.99 -4.61 -14.74
CA ALA A 464 -8.88 -6.06 -14.61
C ALA A 464 -10.25 -6.75 -14.59
N ARG A 465 -10.32 -7.93 -15.20
CA ARG A 465 -11.52 -8.79 -15.20
C ARG A 465 -11.26 -9.99 -14.29
N TYR A 466 -12.07 -10.13 -13.26
CA TYR A 466 -12.00 -11.18 -12.27
C TYR A 466 -13.15 -12.18 -12.38
#